data_3d9952a46ca3159a93d17bcc1089f0e3
#
_entry.id   3d9952a46ca3159a93d17bcc1089f0e3
#
_cell.length_a   1.000
_cell.length_b   1.000
_cell.length_c   1.000
_cell.angle_alpha   90.00
_cell.angle_beta   90.00
_cell.angle_gamma   90.00
#
_symmetry.space_group_name_H-M   'P 1'
#
loop_
_entity.id
_entity.type
_entity.pdbx_description
1 polymer ?
#
loop_
_entity_poly.entity_id
_entity_poly.type
_entity_poly.pdbx_seq_one_letter_code
_entity_poly.pdbx_strand_id
1 'polypeptide(L)'
;LDIARINAISAALPAGENVTFDVNRAWQPGTAIRVLNSVASRDWVEQPCETLDQCAHVAARVPQPIMLDECMNGLQDHLDAWRRNACNGVNVKPNRLGGLTRARQICDFGVSVGWQMHIEDVGGSVLADTAALHLAASTPEANRLASWLCHHHLALDPMPGQGARNVAGFATVPSAPGLGVTPDEAARGTAAAIDGKTGPTAGRKD
;
A
#
# COMPACT_ATOMS: atom_id res chain seq x y z
N LEU A 1 -15.39 19.85 -6.03
CA LEU A 1 -15.32 19.23 -4.70
C LEU A 1 -13.88 18.91 -4.30
N ASP A 2 -13.15 18.15 -5.08
CA ASP A 2 -11.80 17.64 -4.72
C ASP A 2 -10.74 18.76 -4.59
N ILE A 3 -10.75 19.76 -5.48
CA ILE A 3 -9.86 20.93 -5.37
C ILE A 3 -10.06 21.63 -4.00
N ALA A 4 -11.31 21.84 -3.59
CA ALA A 4 -11.58 22.48 -2.30
C ALA A 4 -11.16 21.61 -1.12
N ARG A 5 -11.34 20.27 -1.22
CA ARG A 5 -10.94 19.32 -0.19
C ARG A 5 -9.42 19.26 -0.06
N ILE A 6 -8.68 19.11 -1.15
CA ILE A 6 -7.22 19.09 -1.17
C ILE A 6 -6.66 20.39 -0.55
N ASN A 7 -7.15 21.56 -1.01
CA ASN A 7 -6.69 22.83 -0.49
C ASN A 7 -6.99 23.01 1.02
N ALA A 8 -8.16 22.54 1.49
CA ALA A 8 -8.52 22.63 2.90
C ALA A 8 -7.63 21.71 3.77
N ILE A 9 -7.35 20.50 3.32
CA ILE A 9 -6.48 19.56 4.03
C ILE A 9 -5.06 20.13 4.07
N SER A 10 -4.50 20.51 2.92
CA SER A 10 -3.12 21.06 2.85
C SER A 10 -2.96 22.32 3.70
N ALA A 11 -4.00 23.18 3.77
CA ALA A 11 -3.96 24.38 4.62
C ALA A 11 -4.05 24.07 6.12
N ALA A 12 -4.58 22.92 6.50
CA ALA A 12 -4.72 22.48 7.89
C ALA A 12 -3.51 21.68 8.41
N LEU A 13 -2.61 21.24 7.51
CA LEU A 13 -1.42 20.49 7.91
C LEU A 13 -0.43 21.38 8.68
N PRO A 14 0.17 20.87 9.76
CA PRO A 14 1.30 21.53 10.41
C PRO A 14 2.48 21.71 9.43
N ALA A 15 3.28 22.73 9.66
CA ALA A 15 4.46 22.99 8.84
C ALA A 15 5.44 21.80 8.89
N GLY A 16 5.83 21.29 7.73
CA GLY A 16 6.73 20.13 7.60
C GLY A 16 6.04 18.77 7.52
N GLU A 17 4.72 18.73 7.72
CA GLU A 17 3.94 17.51 7.50
C GLU A 17 3.57 17.35 6.03
N ASN A 18 3.46 16.08 5.58
CA ASN A 18 3.07 15.73 4.23
C ASN A 18 1.82 14.83 4.28
N VAL A 19 1.06 14.83 3.21
CA VAL A 19 -0.09 13.96 3.03
C VAL A 19 -0.03 13.22 1.68
N THR A 20 -0.57 12.02 1.64
CA THR A 20 -0.83 11.32 0.39
C THR A 20 -2.34 11.38 0.11
N PHE A 21 -2.71 11.92 -1.04
CA PHE A 21 -4.09 11.94 -1.51
C PHE A 21 -4.35 10.69 -2.33
N ASP A 22 -4.94 9.67 -1.71
CA ASP A 22 -5.34 8.46 -2.41
C ASP A 22 -6.66 8.71 -3.17
N VAL A 23 -6.57 8.59 -4.49
CA VAL A 23 -7.69 8.79 -5.42
C VAL A 23 -8.40 7.49 -5.74
N ASN A 24 -7.77 6.35 -5.45
CA ASN A 24 -8.32 5.02 -5.70
C ASN A 24 -8.91 4.87 -7.12
N ARG A 25 -8.17 5.30 -8.13
CA ARG A 25 -8.53 5.21 -9.57
C ARG A 25 -9.75 6.04 -10.00
N ALA A 26 -10.26 6.91 -9.13
CA ALA A 26 -11.55 7.56 -9.37
C ALA A 26 -11.55 8.63 -10.47
N TRP A 27 -10.39 9.11 -10.92
CA TRP A 27 -10.35 10.16 -11.94
C TRP A 27 -10.04 9.61 -13.34
N GLN A 28 -10.66 10.26 -14.33
CA GLN A 28 -10.18 10.20 -15.71
C GLN A 28 -8.96 11.13 -15.87
N PRO A 29 -8.04 10.88 -16.81
CA PRO A 29 -6.80 11.64 -16.95
C PRO A 29 -7.02 13.16 -17.07
N GLY A 30 -8.01 13.60 -17.84
CA GLY A 30 -8.33 15.02 -17.98
C GLY A 30 -8.81 15.66 -16.68
N THR A 31 -9.54 14.91 -15.83
CA THR A 31 -9.95 15.36 -14.49
C THR A 31 -8.75 15.45 -13.57
N ALA A 32 -7.90 14.42 -13.53
CA ALA A 32 -6.68 14.38 -12.73
C ALA A 32 -5.79 15.59 -13.04
N ILE A 33 -5.48 15.82 -14.30
CA ILE A 33 -4.64 16.93 -14.76
C ILE A 33 -5.25 18.29 -14.37
N ARG A 34 -6.55 18.47 -14.58
CA ARG A 34 -7.23 19.72 -14.23
C ARG A 34 -7.22 19.96 -12.71
N VAL A 35 -7.54 18.95 -11.90
CA VAL A 35 -7.58 19.06 -10.43
C VAL A 35 -6.18 19.38 -9.92
N LEU A 36 -5.17 18.60 -10.30
CA LEU A 36 -3.81 18.69 -9.78
C LEU A 36 -3.12 20.00 -10.20
N ASN A 37 -3.38 20.51 -11.40
CA ASN A 37 -2.88 21.84 -11.81
C ASN A 37 -3.66 23.01 -11.19
N SER A 38 -4.81 22.76 -10.55
CA SER A 38 -5.62 23.80 -9.88
C SER A 38 -5.36 23.91 -8.37
N VAL A 39 -4.54 23.03 -7.80
CA VAL A 39 -4.17 23.06 -6.37
C VAL A 39 -2.73 23.54 -6.17
N ALA A 40 -2.48 24.21 -5.06
CA ALA A 40 -1.13 24.67 -4.71
C ALA A 40 -0.27 23.55 -4.10
N SER A 41 -0.90 22.52 -3.51
CA SER A 41 -0.21 21.39 -2.88
C SER A 41 0.76 20.70 -3.83
N ARG A 42 1.87 20.23 -3.27
CA ARG A 42 2.87 19.38 -3.93
C ARG A 42 2.99 18.04 -3.21
N ASP A 43 1.98 17.69 -2.44
CA ASP A 43 1.88 16.42 -1.74
C ASP A 43 1.69 15.24 -2.72
N TRP A 44 1.87 14.03 -2.20
CA TRP A 44 1.75 12.81 -2.97
C TRP A 44 0.32 12.57 -3.45
N VAL A 45 0.19 12.05 -4.67
CA VAL A 45 -1.09 11.64 -5.24
C VAL A 45 -1.02 10.16 -5.61
N GLU A 46 -1.84 9.35 -4.94
CA GLU A 46 -1.85 7.91 -5.13
C GLU A 46 -2.94 7.51 -6.13
N GLN A 47 -2.57 6.63 -7.05
CA GLN A 47 -3.39 5.98 -8.07
C GLN A 47 -4.50 6.88 -8.64
N PRO A 48 -4.16 7.98 -9.33
CA PRO A 48 -5.16 8.95 -9.79
C PRO A 48 -6.13 8.38 -10.83
N CYS A 49 -5.69 7.40 -11.63
CA CYS A 49 -6.46 6.80 -12.72
C CYS A 49 -6.41 5.28 -12.70
N GLU A 50 -7.27 4.64 -13.50
CA GLU A 50 -7.46 3.18 -13.53
C GLU A 50 -6.21 2.42 -13.99
N THR A 51 -5.53 2.89 -15.04
CA THR A 51 -4.44 2.14 -15.68
C THR A 51 -3.09 2.82 -15.57
N LEU A 52 -2.02 2.03 -15.70
CA LEU A 52 -0.65 2.52 -15.76
C LEU A 52 -0.47 3.57 -16.87
N ASP A 53 -1.03 3.34 -18.06
CA ASP A 53 -0.94 4.30 -19.18
C ASP A 53 -1.58 5.64 -18.84
N GLN A 54 -2.74 5.61 -18.20
CA GLN A 54 -3.43 6.81 -17.76
C GLN A 54 -2.64 7.55 -16.67
N CYS A 55 -2.09 6.83 -15.70
CA CYS A 55 -1.26 7.42 -14.64
C CYS A 55 0.03 8.02 -15.22
N ALA A 56 0.69 7.35 -16.15
CA ALA A 56 1.86 7.88 -16.86
C ALA A 56 1.53 9.18 -17.63
N HIS A 57 0.36 9.21 -18.28
CA HIS A 57 -0.12 10.42 -18.96
C HIS A 57 -0.33 11.60 -18.00
N VAL A 58 -0.85 11.32 -16.81
CA VAL A 58 -1.03 12.33 -15.75
C VAL A 58 0.32 12.77 -15.20
N ALA A 59 1.20 11.84 -14.83
CA ALA A 59 2.51 12.11 -14.24
C ALA A 59 3.36 13.07 -15.10
N ALA A 60 3.28 12.94 -16.43
CA ALA A 60 3.98 13.81 -17.37
C ALA A 60 3.43 15.26 -17.44
N ARG A 61 2.31 15.58 -16.75
CA ARG A 61 1.57 16.85 -16.91
C ARG A 61 1.21 17.55 -15.60
N VAL A 62 1.63 16.99 -14.48
CA VAL A 62 1.35 17.55 -13.15
C VAL A 62 2.64 17.69 -12.35
N PRO A 63 2.73 18.66 -11.45
CA PRO A 63 3.93 18.87 -10.65
C PRO A 63 3.96 18.02 -9.35
N GLN A 64 2.86 17.36 -9.00
CA GLN A 64 2.78 16.50 -7.82
C GLN A 64 3.48 15.17 -8.07
N PRO A 65 4.17 14.61 -7.06
CA PRO A 65 4.70 13.26 -7.15
C PRO A 65 3.56 12.24 -7.21
N ILE A 66 3.66 11.30 -8.14
CA ILE A 66 2.67 10.22 -8.31
C ILE A 66 3.17 8.95 -7.65
N MET A 67 2.30 8.32 -6.88
CA MET A 67 2.44 6.99 -6.32
C MET A 67 1.50 6.03 -7.05
N LEU A 68 1.99 4.85 -7.43
CA LEU A 68 1.16 3.81 -8.04
C LEU A 68 0.84 2.72 -7.03
N ASP A 69 -0.40 2.23 -7.05
CA ASP A 69 -0.91 1.18 -6.18
C ASP A 69 -1.60 0.06 -6.96
N GLU A 70 -2.87 0.19 -7.32
CA GLU A 70 -3.67 -0.93 -7.81
C GLU A 70 -3.21 -1.46 -9.17
N CYS A 71 -2.55 -0.67 -9.98
CA CYS A 71 -2.02 -1.15 -11.25
C CYS A 71 -0.66 -1.89 -11.11
N MET A 72 -0.15 -2.07 -9.88
CA MET A 72 1.17 -2.66 -9.59
C MET A 72 1.01 -4.08 -9.04
N ASN A 73 0.86 -5.08 -9.91
CA ASN A 73 0.56 -6.47 -9.53
C ASN A 73 1.76 -7.43 -9.62
N GLY A 74 2.87 -6.99 -10.20
CA GLY A 74 4.06 -7.82 -10.33
C GLY A 74 5.27 -7.05 -10.85
N LEU A 75 6.41 -7.72 -10.95
CA LEU A 75 7.67 -7.10 -11.37
C LEU A 75 7.56 -6.44 -12.76
N GLN A 76 6.80 -7.04 -13.67
CA GLN A 76 6.65 -6.49 -15.02
C GLN A 76 5.99 -5.11 -15.00
N ASP A 77 4.95 -4.92 -14.18
CA ASP A 77 4.27 -3.63 -14.05
C ASP A 77 5.23 -2.56 -13.52
N HIS A 78 6.08 -2.92 -12.54
CA HIS A 78 7.09 -2.01 -11.99
C HIS A 78 8.16 -1.63 -13.02
N LEU A 79 8.64 -2.59 -13.82
CA LEU A 79 9.55 -2.32 -14.91
C LEU A 79 8.92 -1.39 -15.97
N ASP A 80 7.66 -1.61 -16.29
CA ASP A 80 6.94 -0.80 -17.28
C ASP A 80 6.64 0.61 -16.74
N ALA A 81 6.33 0.74 -15.45
CA ALA A 81 6.17 2.03 -14.79
C ALA A 81 7.46 2.85 -14.82
N TRP A 82 8.59 2.22 -14.51
CA TRP A 82 9.90 2.87 -14.58
C TRP A 82 10.27 3.31 -16.00
N ARG A 83 10.14 2.42 -16.99
CA ARG A 83 10.44 2.74 -18.40
C ARG A 83 9.64 3.92 -18.92
N ARG A 84 8.40 4.10 -18.42
CA ARG A 84 7.49 5.19 -18.84
C ARG A 84 7.63 6.45 -17.98
N ASN A 85 8.48 6.43 -16.95
CA ASN A 85 8.57 7.50 -15.95
C ASN A 85 7.19 7.84 -15.37
N ALA A 86 6.41 6.80 -15.03
CA ALA A 86 5.00 6.91 -14.69
C ALA A 86 4.75 7.32 -13.24
N CYS A 87 5.78 7.25 -12.37
CA CYS A 87 5.65 7.55 -10.95
C CYS A 87 6.98 7.94 -10.31
N ASN A 88 6.86 8.50 -9.11
CA ASN A 88 7.95 8.84 -8.21
C ASN A 88 8.06 7.83 -7.05
N GLY A 89 7.02 7.01 -6.88
CA GLY A 89 6.95 6.00 -5.85
C GLY A 89 5.87 4.96 -6.11
N VAL A 90 5.88 3.91 -5.31
CA VAL A 90 4.94 2.78 -5.42
C VAL A 90 4.45 2.33 -4.05
N ASN A 91 3.23 1.83 -4.01
CA ASN A 91 2.69 1.14 -2.86
C ASN A 91 3.02 -0.35 -2.97
N VAL A 92 3.77 -0.88 -2.00
CA VAL A 92 4.23 -2.28 -2.00
C VAL A 92 3.38 -3.07 -1.01
N LYS A 93 2.52 -3.93 -1.55
CA LYS A 93 1.59 -4.76 -0.77
C LYS A 93 1.97 -6.24 -0.90
N PRO A 94 2.64 -6.84 0.12
CA PRO A 94 3.14 -8.22 0.04
C PRO A 94 2.10 -9.25 -0.39
N ASN A 95 0.87 -9.13 0.08
CA ASN A 95 -0.21 -10.05 -0.27
C ASN A 95 -0.66 -9.93 -1.74
N ARG A 96 -0.72 -8.72 -2.32
CA ARG A 96 -0.97 -8.52 -3.75
C ARG A 96 0.14 -9.12 -4.62
N LEU A 97 1.37 -8.99 -4.18
CA LEU A 97 2.57 -9.44 -4.90
C LEU A 97 2.84 -10.95 -4.76
N GLY A 98 2.07 -11.66 -3.92
CA GLY A 98 2.22 -13.10 -3.70
C GLY A 98 3.27 -13.46 -2.65
N GLY A 99 3.50 -12.58 -1.68
CA GLY A 99 4.31 -12.83 -0.49
C GLY A 99 5.61 -12.03 -0.40
N LEU A 100 6.30 -12.18 0.73
CA LEU A 100 7.47 -11.37 1.09
C LEU A 100 8.64 -11.48 0.11
N THR A 101 8.89 -12.65 -0.46
CA THR A 101 10.00 -12.84 -1.41
C THR A 101 9.84 -11.96 -2.65
N ARG A 102 8.65 -11.93 -3.23
CA ARG A 102 8.36 -11.10 -4.41
C ARG A 102 8.31 -9.62 -4.03
N ALA A 103 7.69 -9.29 -2.91
CA ALA A 103 7.64 -7.92 -2.42
C ALA A 103 9.06 -7.37 -2.14
N ARG A 104 9.98 -8.20 -1.60
CA ARG A 104 11.38 -7.83 -1.42
C ARG A 104 12.07 -7.50 -2.74
N GLN A 105 11.85 -8.29 -3.79
CA GLN A 105 12.40 -8.00 -5.13
C GLN A 105 11.93 -6.64 -5.65
N ILE A 106 10.66 -6.30 -5.39
CA ILE A 106 10.11 -4.98 -5.75
C ILE A 106 10.77 -3.86 -4.94
N CYS A 107 10.95 -4.05 -3.63
CA CYS A 107 11.65 -3.06 -2.81
C CYS A 107 13.10 -2.85 -3.28
N ASP A 108 13.84 -3.92 -3.58
CA ASP A 108 15.21 -3.83 -4.09
C ASP A 108 15.26 -3.10 -5.44
N PHE A 109 14.31 -3.37 -6.33
CA PHE A 109 14.16 -2.63 -7.56
C PHE A 109 13.86 -1.15 -7.30
N GLY A 110 12.87 -0.84 -6.44
CA GLY A 110 12.50 0.53 -6.07
C GLY A 110 13.69 1.32 -5.51
N VAL A 111 14.49 0.69 -4.64
CA VAL A 111 15.74 1.28 -4.12
C VAL A 111 16.70 1.60 -5.27
N SER A 112 16.90 0.66 -6.20
CA SER A 112 17.85 0.82 -7.30
C SER A 112 17.49 1.96 -8.26
N VAL A 113 16.20 2.29 -8.37
CA VAL A 113 15.69 3.35 -9.26
C VAL A 113 15.30 4.65 -8.50
N GLY A 114 15.53 4.69 -7.19
CA GLY A 114 15.29 5.88 -6.36
C GLY A 114 13.83 6.16 -6.04
N TRP A 115 12.94 5.17 -6.11
CA TRP A 115 11.54 5.35 -5.75
C TRP A 115 11.33 5.47 -4.25
N GLN A 116 10.30 6.23 -3.89
CA GLN A 116 9.73 6.22 -2.55
C GLN A 116 8.68 5.10 -2.45
N MET A 117 8.59 4.46 -1.30
CA MET A 117 7.68 3.33 -1.12
C MET A 117 6.81 3.50 0.13
N HIS A 118 5.51 3.35 -0.05
CA HIS A 118 4.62 2.89 1.01
C HIS A 118 4.70 1.38 1.05
N ILE A 119 4.87 0.81 2.25
CA ILE A 119 4.93 -0.65 2.42
C ILE A 119 3.85 -1.02 3.42
N GLU A 120 2.79 -1.66 2.95
CA GLU A 120 1.58 -1.90 3.72
C GLU A 120 0.82 -3.14 3.22
N ASP A 121 -0.31 -3.43 3.82
CA ASP A 121 -1.23 -4.48 3.40
C ASP A 121 -2.45 -3.90 2.64
N VAL A 122 -3.30 -4.77 2.10
CA VAL A 122 -4.56 -4.41 1.41
C VAL A 122 -5.79 -4.47 2.33
N GLY A 123 -5.62 -4.35 3.64
CA GLY A 123 -6.71 -4.48 4.62
C GLY A 123 -6.83 -5.88 5.23
N GLY A 124 -5.70 -6.56 5.39
CA GLY A 124 -5.61 -7.88 6.01
C GLY A 124 -5.55 -7.84 7.54
N SER A 125 -5.25 -8.99 8.12
CA SER A 125 -5.11 -9.17 9.56
C SER A 125 -3.80 -8.58 10.09
N VAL A 126 -3.65 -8.59 11.41
CA VAL A 126 -2.38 -8.24 12.08
C VAL A 126 -1.20 -9.06 11.56
N LEU A 127 -1.42 -10.27 11.05
CA LEU A 127 -0.38 -11.09 10.40
C LEU A 127 0.14 -10.43 9.12
N ALA A 128 -0.76 -9.94 8.28
CA ALA A 128 -0.41 -9.28 7.03
C ALA A 128 0.29 -7.93 7.29
N ASP A 129 -0.23 -7.12 8.21
CA ASP A 129 0.41 -5.87 8.65
C ASP A 129 1.80 -6.12 9.25
N THR A 130 1.95 -7.19 10.04
CA THR A 130 3.25 -7.55 10.63
C THR A 130 4.24 -7.97 9.55
N ALA A 131 3.82 -8.73 8.54
CA ALA A 131 4.65 -9.09 7.41
C ALA A 131 5.09 -7.85 6.61
N ALA A 132 4.18 -6.92 6.34
CA ALA A 132 4.49 -5.66 5.68
C ALA A 132 5.47 -4.81 6.51
N LEU A 133 5.29 -4.76 7.83
CA LEU A 133 6.18 -4.03 8.73
C LEU A 133 7.61 -4.61 8.75
N HIS A 134 7.78 -5.94 8.73
CA HIS A 134 9.10 -6.58 8.58
C HIS A 134 9.78 -6.17 7.27
N LEU A 135 9.04 -6.15 6.18
CA LEU A 135 9.55 -5.71 4.88
C LEU A 135 9.94 -4.22 4.93
N ALA A 136 9.10 -3.38 5.50
CA ALA A 136 9.35 -1.95 5.66
C ALA A 136 10.62 -1.70 6.50
N ALA A 137 10.77 -2.37 7.64
CA ALA A 137 11.93 -2.23 8.51
C ALA A 137 13.24 -2.67 7.84
N SER A 138 13.18 -3.57 6.86
CA SER A 138 14.33 -4.03 6.08
C SER A 138 14.61 -3.19 4.82
N THR A 139 13.78 -2.20 4.53
CA THR A 139 13.95 -1.27 3.39
C THR A 139 14.67 -0.01 3.86
N PRO A 140 15.66 0.51 3.11
CA PRO A 140 16.38 1.72 3.48
C PRO A 140 15.44 2.89 3.78
N GLU A 141 15.74 3.63 4.84
CA GLU A 141 14.91 4.77 5.29
C GLU A 141 14.72 5.82 4.18
N ALA A 142 15.76 6.09 3.41
CA ALA A 142 15.71 7.04 2.30
C ALA A 142 14.69 6.69 1.20
N ASN A 143 14.25 5.42 1.13
CA ASN A 143 13.27 4.94 0.15
C ASN A 143 11.93 4.56 0.79
N ARG A 144 11.80 4.69 2.10
CA ARG A 144 10.59 4.34 2.84
C ARG A 144 9.82 5.61 3.21
N LEU A 145 8.71 5.86 2.54
CA LEU A 145 7.87 7.02 2.82
C LEU A 145 7.04 6.79 4.09
N ALA A 146 6.29 5.70 4.14
CA ALA A 146 5.47 5.33 5.30
C ALA A 146 5.06 3.86 5.27
N SER A 147 4.39 3.42 6.34
CA SER A 147 3.65 2.15 6.42
C SER A 147 2.31 2.42 7.09
N TRP A 148 1.25 1.86 6.52
CA TRP A 148 -0.08 1.96 7.11
C TRP A 148 -0.49 0.60 7.68
N LEU A 149 -0.86 0.59 8.98
CA LEU A 149 -1.36 -0.60 9.67
C LEU A 149 -2.88 -0.49 9.79
N CYS A 150 -3.60 -1.40 9.18
CA CYS A 150 -5.06 -1.32 9.06
C CYS A 150 -5.84 -2.42 9.79
N HIS A 151 -5.16 -3.43 10.38
CA HIS A 151 -5.82 -4.54 11.06
C HIS A 151 -6.77 -4.12 12.19
N HIS A 152 -6.54 -2.96 12.80
CA HIS A 152 -7.42 -2.44 13.85
C HIS A 152 -8.82 -2.04 13.37
N HIS A 153 -9.05 -1.97 12.06
CA HIS A 153 -10.38 -1.78 11.47
C HIS A 153 -11.16 -3.09 11.31
N LEU A 154 -10.50 -4.24 11.52
CA LEU A 154 -11.16 -5.54 11.42
C LEU A 154 -11.92 -5.86 12.71
N ALA A 155 -13.09 -6.50 12.58
CA ALA A 155 -13.91 -6.92 13.71
C ALA A 155 -13.30 -8.08 14.52
N LEU A 156 -12.38 -8.84 13.92
CA LEU A 156 -11.72 -9.98 14.54
C LEU A 156 -10.21 -9.82 14.42
N ASP A 157 -9.53 -9.88 15.55
CA ASP A 157 -8.06 -10.01 15.62
C ASP A 157 -7.70 -11.48 15.89
N PRO A 158 -7.13 -12.21 14.92
CA PRO A 158 -6.75 -13.61 15.09
C PRO A 158 -5.53 -13.81 15.99
N MET A 159 -4.89 -12.73 16.43
CA MET A 159 -3.69 -12.75 17.26
C MET A 159 -3.72 -11.63 18.31
N PRO A 160 -4.67 -11.68 19.24
CA PRO A 160 -4.87 -10.60 20.23
C PRO A 160 -3.59 -10.28 21.00
N GLY A 161 -3.23 -9.01 21.00
CA GLY A 161 -2.05 -8.57 21.76
C GLY A 161 -0.70 -8.81 21.09
N GLN A 162 -0.64 -9.37 19.88
CA GLN A 162 0.60 -9.68 19.16
C GLN A 162 0.76 -8.84 17.88
N GLY A 163 1.94 -8.90 17.28
CA GLY A 163 2.22 -8.35 15.96
C GLY A 163 2.41 -6.84 15.92
N ALA A 164 2.25 -6.31 14.71
CA ALA A 164 2.41 -4.89 14.43
C ALA A 164 1.40 -4.03 15.23
N ARG A 165 1.89 -2.94 15.81
CA ARG A 165 1.06 -1.99 16.56
C ARG A 165 1.53 -0.58 16.28
N ASN A 166 0.60 0.31 16.05
CA ASN A 166 0.87 1.73 15.95
C ASN A 166 0.74 2.35 17.35
N VAL A 167 1.82 2.98 17.80
CA VAL A 167 1.85 3.76 19.04
C VAL A 167 2.34 5.16 18.70
N ALA A 168 1.47 6.13 18.76
CA ALA A 168 1.78 7.54 18.46
C ALA A 168 2.49 7.75 17.10
N GLY A 169 2.01 7.06 16.05
CA GLY A 169 2.58 7.15 14.71
C GLY A 169 3.79 6.23 14.44
N PHE A 170 4.24 5.48 15.43
CA PHE A 170 5.37 4.57 15.30
C PHE A 170 4.94 3.11 15.46
N ALA A 171 5.59 2.23 14.69
CA ALA A 171 5.43 0.79 14.83
C ALA A 171 6.79 0.11 14.97
N THR A 172 6.84 -0.94 15.80
CA THR A 172 8.04 -1.75 16.01
C THR A 172 7.84 -3.16 15.49
N VAL A 173 8.89 -3.69 14.89
CA VAL A 173 8.91 -5.09 14.42
C VAL A 173 9.02 -6.03 15.62
N PRO A 174 8.19 -7.08 15.71
CA PRO A 174 8.34 -8.11 16.73
C PRO A 174 9.72 -8.80 16.61
N SER A 175 10.34 -9.12 17.74
CA SER A 175 11.69 -9.70 17.80
C SER A 175 11.73 -11.24 17.89
N ALA A 176 10.58 -11.89 18.07
CA ALA A 176 10.52 -13.37 18.13
C ALA A 176 10.73 -13.99 16.73
N PRO A 177 11.12 -15.27 16.64
CA PRO A 177 11.35 -15.96 15.37
C PRO A 177 10.17 -15.90 14.39
N GLY A 178 10.46 -15.94 13.10
CA GLY A 178 9.46 -15.81 12.02
C GLY A 178 8.93 -14.38 11.94
N LEU A 179 7.62 -14.22 11.88
CA LEU A 179 6.97 -12.90 11.95
C LEU A 179 6.83 -12.38 13.40
N GLY A 180 7.24 -13.19 14.39
CA GLY A 180 7.11 -12.82 15.79
C GLY A 180 5.69 -12.87 16.33
N VAL A 181 4.80 -13.59 15.64
CA VAL A 181 3.40 -13.79 16.04
C VAL A 181 3.03 -15.27 15.96
N THR A 182 2.15 -15.71 16.86
CA THR A 182 1.60 -17.08 16.88
C THR A 182 0.10 -16.99 16.64
N PRO A 183 -0.39 -17.47 15.47
CA PRO A 183 -1.81 -17.44 15.17
C PRO A 183 -2.63 -18.29 16.16
N ASP A 184 -3.77 -17.78 16.57
CA ASP A 184 -4.77 -18.59 17.27
C ASP A 184 -5.45 -19.52 16.26
N GLU A 185 -5.20 -20.82 16.40
CA GLU A 185 -5.77 -21.86 15.53
C GLU A 185 -7.31 -21.84 15.55
N ALA A 186 -7.91 -21.56 16.71
CA ALA A 186 -9.36 -21.50 16.84
C ALA A 186 -9.96 -20.29 16.11
N ALA A 187 -9.24 -19.17 16.07
CA ALA A 187 -9.69 -17.96 15.39
C ALA A 187 -9.61 -18.05 13.87
N ARG A 188 -8.79 -18.97 13.30
CA ARG A 188 -8.63 -19.12 11.85
C ARG A 188 -9.82 -19.76 11.16
N GLY A 189 -10.66 -20.49 11.90
CA GLY A 189 -11.77 -21.24 11.32
C GLY A 189 -11.31 -22.38 10.41
N THR A 190 -12.22 -22.92 9.63
CA THR A 190 -11.94 -23.98 8.65
C THR A 190 -11.53 -23.36 7.32
N ALA A 191 -10.44 -23.85 6.72
CA ALA A 191 -10.03 -23.42 5.39
C ALA A 191 -11.13 -23.74 4.35
N ALA A 192 -11.60 -22.72 3.62
CA ALA A 192 -12.68 -22.87 2.65
C ALA A 192 -12.22 -23.42 1.29
N ALA A 193 -11.08 -22.96 0.80
CA ALA A 193 -10.44 -23.46 -0.43
C ALA A 193 -8.98 -22.99 -0.50
N ILE A 194 -8.13 -23.77 -1.14
CA ILE A 194 -6.78 -23.38 -1.54
C ILE A 194 -6.61 -23.77 -3.00
N ASP A 195 -6.24 -22.84 -3.85
CA ASP A 195 -5.91 -23.05 -5.28
C ASP A 195 -6.99 -23.75 -6.12
N GLY A 196 -8.25 -23.41 -5.91
CA GLY A 196 -9.36 -24.01 -6.68
C GLY A 196 -9.59 -25.50 -6.40
N LYS A 197 -8.85 -26.11 -5.48
CA LYS A 197 -9.13 -27.44 -4.96
C LYS A 197 -10.07 -27.31 -3.77
N THR A 198 -11.25 -27.85 -3.89
CA THR A 198 -12.25 -27.89 -2.82
C THR A 198 -11.65 -28.61 -1.61
N GLY A 199 -11.51 -27.91 -0.49
CA GLY A 199 -11.39 -28.54 0.82
C GLY A 199 -12.65 -29.34 1.13
N PRO A 200 -12.68 -30.17 2.21
CA PRO A 200 -13.83 -30.98 2.53
C PRO A 200 -15.08 -30.10 2.57
N THR A 201 -16.04 -30.42 1.74
CA THR A 201 -17.34 -29.75 1.69
C THR A 201 -17.96 -29.79 3.09
N ALA A 202 -18.11 -28.62 3.72
CA ALA A 202 -18.94 -28.53 4.91
C ALA A 202 -20.34 -29.04 4.53
N GLY A 203 -20.74 -30.17 5.11
CA GLY A 203 -22.01 -30.80 4.82
C GLY A 203 -23.14 -29.79 4.96
N ARG A 204 -23.91 -29.60 3.90
CA ARG A 204 -25.23 -28.97 4.01
C ARG A 204 -26.02 -29.80 5.03
N LYS A 205 -26.41 -29.20 6.11
CA LYS A 205 -27.49 -29.71 6.93
C LYS A 205 -28.77 -29.31 6.19
N ASP A 206 -29.50 -30.31 5.72
CA ASP A 206 -30.86 -30.18 5.26
C ASP A 206 -31.77 -29.71 6.39
#